data_0d6cdf3b2467a1daae8f74e6e8d288df
#
_entry.id   0d6cdf3b2467a1daae8f74e6e8d288df
#
_cell.length_a   1.000
_cell.length_b   1.000
_cell.length_c   1.000
_cell.angle_alpha   90.00
_cell.angle_beta   90.00
_cell.angle_gamma   90.00
#
_symmetry.space_group_name_H-M   'P 1'
#
loop_
_entity.id
_entity.type
_entity.pdbx_description
1 polymer ?
#
loop_
_entity_poly.entity_id
_entity_poly.type
_entity_poly.pdbx_seq_one_letter_code
_entity_poly.pdbx_strand_id
1 'polypeptide(L)'
;MSATEHTDIVVIGLGVVGLSTAAALARRGNSVVGVDRWGSGHPATSSTGASRSIRVAYDDERYVRLALDAFAGWRRLEASQDVELLVQTGQVDLGPEPKLGALAAAMRATDVRFDELDAAGVGRRFPELAVGPGERGLFHAEGGTVLADAAMGALTADATDAGAELSMPERCTAIEVAPDEVEVVTERRTLRAARVVVAAGPWSGEMLRAAGVEVSLAPAVAQVTFLDAPQLLDRPGIVDWLLDGGVGVYGHPVPGVGYKVAFDAGSTEPWLPDVEAWPPDLGEQDGLVAWLGRRMPAVEPRVALTQRHPWTMTPDGDFAIGRRDPLVVAAGCSGHAFKFGPALGELVADVADGVARDELDLFSLDRPALRTGHASPSTPISR
;
A
#
# COMPACT_ATOMS: atom_id res chain seq x y z
N MET A 1 -12.44 -12.60 35.32
CA MET A 1 -11.01 -12.52 34.96
C MET A 1 -10.93 -12.95 33.52
N SER A 2 -10.40 -12.11 32.62
CA SER A 2 -10.16 -12.44 31.22
C SER A 2 -9.16 -13.61 31.15
N ALA A 3 -9.37 -14.58 30.25
CA ALA A 3 -8.43 -15.65 30.03
C ALA A 3 -7.09 -15.07 29.51
N THR A 4 -5.98 -15.58 30.05
CA THR A 4 -4.65 -15.25 29.54
C THR A 4 -4.18 -16.40 28.66
N GLU A 5 -3.81 -16.09 27.43
CA GLU A 5 -3.34 -17.06 26.45
C GLU A 5 -1.89 -16.72 26.04
N HIS A 6 -1.08 -17.75 25.75
CA HIS A 6 0.31 -17.58 25.34
C HIS A 6 0.49 -17.95 23.88
N THR A 7 1.30 -17.16 23.19
CA THR A 7 1.69 -17.38 21.78
C THR A 7 3.12 -16.87 21.57
N ASP A 8 3.78 -17.24 20.48
CA ASP A 8 5.12 -16.71 20.19
C ASP A 8 5.03 -15.26 19.73
N ILE A 9 4.05 -14.96 18.85
CA ILE A 9 3.91 -13.64 18.24
C ILE A 9 2.44 -13.23 18.15
N VAL A 10 2.14 -11.99 18.55
CA VAL A 10 0.86 -11.35 18.24
C VAL A 10 1.02 -10.35 17.09
N VAL A 11 0.11 -10.39 16.11
CA VAL A 11 0.03 -9.40 15.02
C VAL A 11 -1.19 -8.53 15.26
N ILE A 12 -0.97 -7.22 15.45
CA ILE A 12 -2.04 -6.23 15.66
C ILE A 12 -2.30 -5.48 14.36
N GLY A 13 -3.51 -5.62 13.84
CA GLY A 13 -3.95 -5.10 12.54
C GLY A 13 -3.79 -6.16 11.45
N LEU A 14 -4.91 -6.59 10.89
CA LEU A 14 -5.00 -7.63 9.86
C LEU A 14 -5.38 -7.04 8.49
N GLY A 15 -4.76 -5.89 8.17
CA GLY A 15 -4.70 -5.36 6.81
C GLY A 15 -3.72 -6.18 5.94
N VAL A 16 -3.47 -5.72 4.73
CA VAL A 16 -2.60 -6.40 3.75
C VAL A 16 -1.23 -6.76 4.32
N VAL A 17 -0.59 -5.88 5.09
CA VAL A 17 0.72 -6.14 5.69
C VAL A 17 0.61 -7.13 6.84
N GLY A 18 -0.36 -6.94 7.75
CA GLY A 18 -0.52 -7.81 8.91
C GLY A 18 -0.88 -9.25 8.55
N LEU A 19 -1.81 -9.46 7.62
CA LEU A 19 -2.16 -10.81 7.14
C LEU A 19 -0.98 -11.49 6.45
N SER A 20 -0.27 -10.77 5.56
CA SER A 20 0.92 -11.31 4.91
C SER A 20 2.02 -11.66 5.92
N THR A 21 2.20 -10.82 6.96
CA THR A 21 3.16 -11.09 8.04
C THR A 21 2.74 -12.28 8.89
N ALA A 22 1.48 -12.40 9.27
CA ALA A 22 0.96 -13.52 10.03
C ALA A 22 1.18 -14.85 9.29
N ALA A 23 0.88 -14.88 7.99
CA ALA A 23 1.13 -16.05 7.14
C ALA A 23 2.63 -16.40 7.07
N ALA A 24 3.51 -15.42 6.87
CA ALA A 24 4.95 -15.63 6.79
C ALA A 24 5.52 -16.17 8.10
N LEU A 25 5.14 -15.60 9.24
CA LEU A 25 5.58 -16.03 10.57
C LEU A 25 5.07 -17.43 10.93
N ALA A 26 3.79 -17.73 10.63
CA ALA A 26 3.23 -19.05 10.88
C ALA A 26 3.91 -20.14 10.04
N ARG A 27 4.20 -19.87 8.76
CA ARG A 27 4.99 -20.78 7.90
C ARG A 27 6.40 -21.04 8.42
N ARG A 28 6.97 -20.14 9.22
CA ARG A 28 8.28 -20.32 9.90
C ARG A 28 8.18 -21.12 11.19
N GLY A 29 6.98 -21.60 11.55
CA GLY A 29 6.75 -22.45 12.71
C GLY A 29 6.45 -21.71 14.00
N ASN A 30 6.21 -20.38 13.97
CA ASN A 30 5.76 -19.64 15.12
C ASN A 30 4.27 -19.90 15.37
N SER A 31 3.86 -19.99 16.65
CA SER A 31 2.47 -19.79 17.01
C SER A 31 2.13 -18.30 16.87
N VAL A 32 1.12 -17.98 16.03
CA VAL A 32 0.75 -16.60 15.69
C VAL A 32 -0.71 -16.36 15.99
N VAL A 33 -1.01 -15.32 16.77
CA VAL A 33 -2.36 -14.80 16.96
C VAL A 33 -2.46 -13.43 16.33
N GLY A 34 -3.33 -13.29 15.34
CA GLY A 34 -3.66 -12.00 14.73
C GLY A 34 -4.94 -11.42 15.29
N VAL A 35 -4.95 -10.14 15.64
CA VAL A 35 -6.15 -9.41 16.12
C VAL A 35 -6.42 -8.18 15.30
N ASP A 36 -7.70 -7.92 14.98
CA ASP A 36 -8.12 -6.71 14.27
C ASP A 36 -9.46 -6.21 14.83
N ARG A 37 -9.59 -4.89 14.92
CA ARG A 37 -10.81 -4.23 15.40
C ARG A 37 -12.03 -4.59 14.57
N TRP A 38 -11.84 -4.81 13.27
CA TRP A 38 -12.88 -5.12 12.30
C TRP A 38 -12.56 -6.40 11.52
N GLY A 39 -13.51 -6.86 10.73
CA GLY A 39 -13.26 -7.90 9.75
C GLY A 39 -12.55 -7.37 8.51
N SER A 40 -12.01 -8.30 7.71
CA SER A 40 -11.41 -7.99 6.42
C SER A 40 -12.38 -7.21 5.52
N GLY A 41 -11.88 -6.17 4.84
CA GLY A 41 -12.68 -5.37 3.92
C GLY A 41 -13.56 -4.29 4.56
N HIS A 42 -13.44 -4.03 5.87
CA HIS A 42 -14.23 -2.97 6.51
C HIS A 42 -13.90 -1.58 5.94
N PRO A 43 -14.91 -0.72 5.63
CA PRO A 43 -14.72 0.58 4.98
C PRO A 43 -13.77 1.54 5.70
N ALA A 44 -13.69 1.46 7.03
CA ALA A 44 -12.78 2.30 7.82
C ALA A 44 -11.30 1.93 7.66
N THR A 45 -10.95 0.84 6.97
CA THR A 45 -9.56 0.36 6.84
C THR A 45 -8.89 0.82 5.54
N SER A 46 -7.56 0.87 5.55
CA SER A 46 -6.76 1.22 4.36
C SER A 46 -6.74 0.12 3.30
N SER A 47 -7.06 -1.13 3.66
CA SER A 47 -6.93 -2.30 2.78
C SER A 47 -8.24 -2.69 2.07
N THR A 48 -9.32 -1.94 2.26
CA THR A 48 -10.63 -2.15 1.63
C THR A 48 -10.70 -1.61 0.21
N GLY A 49 -11.72 -2.05 -0.55
CA GLY A 49 -12.10 -1.55 -1.86
C GLY A 49 -11.65 -2.44 -3.02
N ALA A 50 -12.19 -2.17 -4.21
CA ALA A 50 -12.11 -3.08 -5.35
C ALA A 50 -10.67 -3.30 -5.88
N SER A 51 -9.78 -2.31 -5.75
CA SER A 51 -8.51 -2.38 -6.48
C SER A 51 -7.37 -1.59 -5.87
N ARG A 52 -6.12 -2.01 -6.21
CA ARG A 52 -4.90 -1.21 -6.06
C ARG A 52 -4.06 -1.32 -7.33
N SER A 53 -3.38 -0.23 -7.71
CA SER A 53 -2.38 -0.31 -8.77
C SER A 53 -1.18 -1.13 -8.33
N ILE A 54 -0.59 -1.90 -9.25
CA ILE A 54 0.69 -2.56 -9.06
C ILE A 54 1.62 -2.19 -10.20
N ARG A 55 2.88 -1.88 -9.90
CA ARG A 55 3.89 -1.44 -10.87
C ARG A 55 5.30 -1.72 -10.38
N VAL A 56 6.26 -1.75 -11.28
CA VAL A 56 7.70 -1.88 -10.97
C VAL A 56 8.48 -0.57 -11.16
N ALA A 57 7.91 0.44 -11.81
CA ALA A 57 8.57 1.72 -12.04
C ALA A 57 8.67 2.54 -10.73
N TYR A 58 9.86 2.52 -10.13
CA TYR A 58 10.29 3.31 -8.97
C TYR A 58 11.65 3.92 -9.26
N ASP A 59 12.00 5.02 -8.60
CA ASP A 59 13.28 5.72 -8.77
C ASP A 59 14.41 5.19 -7.84
N ASP A 60 14.10 4.19 -7.01
CA ASP A 60 15.04 3.46 -6.18
C ASP A 60 14.99 1.96 -6.52
N GLU A 61 16.15 1.37 -6.82
CA GLU A 61 16.26 -0.04 -7.22
C GLU A 61 15.78 -1.03 -6.14
N ARG A 62 15.84 -0.64 -4.85
CA ARG A 62 15.33 -1.47 -3.74
C ARG A 62 13.81 -1.60 -3.82
N TYR A 63 13.10 -0.52 -4.17
CA TYR A 63 11.67 -0.58 -4.44
C TYR A 63 11.34 -1.39 -5.69
N VAL A 64 12.17 -1.33 -6.73
CA VAL A 64 11.96 -2.16 -7.93
C VAL A 64 12.09 -3.64 -7.58
N ARG A 65 13.14 -4.03 -6.82
CA ARG A 65 13.30 -5.41 -6.34
C ARG A 65 12.14 -5.85 -5.47
N LEU A 66 11.73 -5.01 -4.51
CA LEU A 66 10.58 -5.30 -3.65
C LEU A 66 9.28 -5.47 -4.47
N ALA A 67 9.10 -4.68 -5.56
CA ALA A 67 7.97 -4.84 -6.46
C ALA A 67 8.00 -6.16 -7.22
N LEU A 68 9.17 -6.58 -7.70
CA LEU A 68 9.34 -7.88 -8.37
C LEU A 68 9.03 -9.05 -7.41
N ASP A 69 9.52 -8.97 -6.18
CA ASP A 69 9.20 -9.95 -5.12
C ASP A 69 7.70 -9.96 -4.79
N ALA A 70 7.07 -8.78 -4.79
CA ALA A 70 5.63 -8.66 -4.58
C ALA A 70 4.83 -9.31 -5.72
N PHE A 71 5.20 -9.07 -6.99
CA PHE A 71 4.58 -9.77 -8.13
C PHE A 71 4.69 -11.28 -7.99
N ALA A 72 5.90 -11.79 -7.67
CA ALA A 72 6.10 -13.22 -7.43
C ALA A 72 5.25 -13.72 -6.26
N GLY A 73 5.13 -12.93 -5.19
CA GLY A 73 4.30 -13.23 -4.02
C GLY A 73 2.82 -13.32 -4.36
N TRP A 74 2.28 -12.33 -5.09
CA TRP A 74 0.90 -12.35 -5.55
C TRP A 74 0.61 -13.55 -6.44
N ARG A 75 1.50 -13.89 -7.38
CA ARG A 75 1.35 -15.07 -8.25
C ARG A 75 1.38 -16.38 -7.47
N ARG A 76 2.22 -16.48 -6.43
CA ARG A 76 2.19 -17.66 -5.54
C ARG A 76 0.85 -17.78 -4.80
N LEU A 77 0.32 -16.64 -4.34
CA LEU A 77 -0.97 -16.60 -3.65
C LEU A 77 -2.13 -16.98 -4.58
N GLU A 78 -2.14 -16.50 -5.82
CA GLU A 78 -3.10 -16.92 -6.85
C GLU A 78 -3.10 -18.45 -7.03
N ALA A 79 -1.90 -19.02 -7.15
CA ALA A 79 -1.75 -20.45 -7.36
C ALA A 79 -2.15 -21.28 -6.14
N SER A 80 -1.88 -20.81 -4.91
CA SER A 80 -2.22 -21.54 -3.68
C SER A 80 -3.69 -21.45 -3.31
N GLN A 81 -4.36 -20.34 -3.66
CA GLN A 81 -5.76 -20.09 -3.31
C GLN A 81 -6.73 -20.28 -4.49
N ASP A 82 -6.23 -20.69 -5.65
CA ASP A 82 -7.01 -20.88 -6.91
C ASP A 82 -7.90 -19.66 -7.23
N VAL A 83 -7.32 -18.47 -7.18
CA VAL A 83 -8.04 -17.21 -7.40
C VAL A 83 -7.22 -16.23 -8.24
N GLU A 84 -7.87 -15.47 -9.12
CA GLU A 84 -7.23 -14.38 -9.86
C GLU A 84 -7.12 -13.13 -8.97
N LEU A 85 -5.90 -12.60 -8.81
CA LEU A 85 -5.61 -11.41 -8.02
C LEU A 85 -4.98 -10.30 -8.85
N LEU A 86 -4.25 -10.65 -9.92
CA LEU A 86 -3.51 -9.70 -10.75
C LEU A 86 -4.09 -9.61 -12.16
N VAL A 87 -4.59 -8.44 -12.52
CA VAL A 87 -4.96 -8.09 -13.90
C VAL A 87 -3.84 -7.25 -14.49
N GLN A 88 -2.98 -7.89 -15.31
CA GLN A 88 -1.82 -7.21 -15.91
C GLN A 88 -2.19 -6.61 -17.26
N THR A 89 -2.19 -5.28 -17.32
CA THR A 89 -2.43 -4.50 -18.53
C THR A 89 -1.22 -3.67 -18.96
N GLY A 90 -0.12 -3.76 -18.20
CA GLY A 90 1.02 -2.88 -18.32
C GLY A 90 0.77 -1.52 -17.67
N GLN A 91 1.80 -0.66 -17.72
CA GLN A 91 1.73 0.72 -17.27
C GLN A 91 2.55 1.63 -18.16
N VAL A 92 2.07 2.86 -18.34
CA VAL A 92 2.81 3.96 -18.95
C VAL A 92 3.00 5.09 -17.93
N ASP A 93 4.25 5.50 -17.74
CA ASP A 93 4.64 6.67 -16.94
C ASP A 93 4.93 7.82 -17.90
N LEU A 94 4.22 8.95 -17.73
CA LEU A 94 4.46 10.20 -18.45
C LEU A 94 5.11 11.22 -17.51
N GLY A 95 6.16 11.89 -17.94
CA GLY A 95 6.82 12.79 -17.01
C GLY A 95 7.98 13.59 -17.60
N PRO A 96 8.57 14.50 -16.80
CA PRO A 96 9.78 15.22 -17.17
C PRO A 96 10.98 14.30 -17.12
N GLU A 97 11.99 14.62 -17.94
CA GLU A 97 13.22 13.82 -18.06
C GLU A 97 13.89 13.45 -16.73
N PRO A 98 14.03 14.33 -15.73
CA PRO A 98 14.67 13.94 -14.48
C PRO A 98 13.93 12.79 -13.76
N LYS A 99 12.59 12.79 -13.79
CA LYS A 99 11.78 11.73 -13.17
C LYS A 99 11.83 10.44 -13.97
N LEU A 100 11.57 10.52 -15.28
CA LEU A 100 11.62 9.33 -16.15
C LEU A 100 13.02 8.73 -16.21
N GLY A 101 14.06 9.57 -16.23
CA GLY A 101 15.46 9.11 -16.20
C GLY A 101 15.79 8.34 -14.92
N ALA A 102 15.30 8.77 -13.76
CA ALA A 102 15.49 8.07 -12.48
C ALA A 102 14.76 6.71 -12.48
N LEU A 103 13.50 6.67 -12.94
CA LEU A 103 12.74 5.42 -13.08
C LEU A 103 13.45 4.44 -14.03
N ALA A 104 13.88 4.93 -15.20
CA ALA A 104 14.61 4.12 -16.19
C ALA A 104 15.93 3.58 -15.64
N ALA A 105 16.68 4.38 -14.88
CA ALA A 105 17.95 3.96 -14.28
C ALA A 105 17.73 2.82 -13.28
N ALA A 106 16.76 2.94 -12.37
CA ALA A 106 16.46 1.91 -11.39
C ALA A 106 15.94 0.62 -12.04
N MET A 107 15.08 0.72 -13.05
CA MET A 107 14.59 -0.44 -13.81
C MET A 107 15.72 -1.14 -14.58
N ARG A 108 16.66 -0.41 -15.19
CA ARG A 108 17.85 -1.01 -15.84
C ARG A 108 18.75 -1.72 -14.84
N ALA A 109 18.97 -1.15 -13.67
CA ALA A 109 19.80 -1.74 -12.61
C ALA A 109 19.22 -3.07 -12.06
N THR A 110 17.95 -3.35 -12.34
CA THR A 110 17.21 -4.53 -11.87
C THR A 110 16.73 -5.42 -13.00
N ASP A 111 17.27 -5.25 -14.23
CA ASP A 111 16.95 -6.01 -15.43
C ASP A 111 15.47 -6.00 -15.84
N VAL A 112 14.69 -5.01 -15.38
CA VAL A 112 13.31 -4.81 -15.82
C VAL A 112 13.29 -4.27 -17.26
N ARG A 113 12.48 -4.90 -18.11
CA ARG A 113 12.29 -4.45 -19.50
C ARG A 113 11.28 -3.34 -19.58
N PHE A 114 11.59 -2.31 -20.35
CA PHE A 114 10.69 -1.20 -20.62
C PHE A 114 11.01 -0.55 -21.97
N ASP A 115 10.04 0.16 -22.51
CA ASP A 115 10.18 0.94 -23.75
C ASP A 115 10.22 2.43 -23.40
N GLU A 116 11.22 3.14 -23.92
CA GLU A 116 11.27 4.61 -23.91
C GLU A 116 10.57 5.15 -25.15
N LEU A 117 9.59 6.01 -24.95
CA LEU A 117 8.72 6.54 -26.00
C LEU A 117 8.85 8.08 -26.06
N ASP A 118 9.08 8.61 -27.24
CA ASP A 118 8.85 10.03 -27.52
C ASP A 118 7.33 10.34 -27.64
N ALA A 119 6.95 11.60 -27.73
CA ALA A 119 5.56 12.01 -27.83
C ALA A 119 4.83 11.30 -29.00
N ALA A 120 5.48 11.15 -30.14
CA ALA A 120 4.91 10.44 -31.29
C ALA A 120 4.74 8.96 -31.03
N GLY A 121 5.67 8.33 -30.31
CA GLY A 121 5.61 6.94 -29.88
C GLY A 121 4.47 6.69 -28.89
N VAL A 122 4.32 7.56 -27.90
CA VAL A 122 3.19 7.51 -26.96
C VAL A 122 1.86 7.65 -27.73
N GLY A 123 1.69 8.67 -28.57
CA GLY A 123 0.43 8.86 -29.32
C GLY A 123 0.10 7.75 -30.30
N ARG A 124 1.10 7.07 -30.87
CA ARG A 124 0.85 5.88 -31.73
C ARG A 124 0.42 4.66 -30.91
N ARG A 125 1.03 4.45 -29.75
CA ARG A 125 0.77 3.24 -28.94
C ARG A 125 -0.46 3.40 -28.05
N PHE A 126 -0.71 4.60 -27.57
CA PHE A 126 -1.80 4.94 -26.66
C PHE A 126 -2.59 6.13 -27.23
N PRO A 127 -3.40 5.91 -28.27
CA PRO A 127 -4.09 6.99 -28.98
C PRO A 127 -5.14 7.73 -28.13
N GLU A 128 -5.51 7.16 -26.99
CA GLU A 128 -6.35 7.81 -25.99
C GLU A 128 -5.62 8.93 -25.21
N LEU A 129 -4.27 8.91 -25.19
CA LEU A 129 -3.47 9.90 -24.48
C LEU A 129 -3.11 11.08 -25.35
N ALA A 130 -3.51 12.27 -24.94
CA ALA A 130 -3.01 13.50 -25.53
C ALA A 130 -1.66 13.85 -24.89
N VAL A 131 -0.61 13.89 -25.71
CA VAL A 131 0.76 14.23 -25.30
C VAL A 131 1.27 15.42 -26.10
N GLY A 132 1.89 16.37 -25.41
CA GLY A 132 2.45 17.58 -26.01
C GLY A 132 3.85 17.38 -26.62
N PRO A 133 4.31 18.33 -27.44
CA PRO A 133 5.67 18.31 -27.94
C PRO A 133 6.70 18.28 -26.80
N GLY A 134 7.66 17.34 -26.87
CA GLY A 134 8.70 17.18 -25.83
C GLY A 134 8.32 16.32 -24.63
N GLU A 135 7.06 15.93 -24.50
CA GLU A 135 6.66 14.94 -23.50
C GLU A 135 7.19 13.54 -23.88
N ARG A 136 7.47 12.75 -22.89
CA ARG A 136 8.02 11.38 -23.05
C ARG A 136 7.24 10.41 -22.17
N GLY A 137 7.37 9.13 -22.49
CA GLY A 137 6.79 8.05 -21.70
C GLY A 137 7.75 6.89 -21.51
N LEU A 138 7.57 6.16 -20.42
CA LEU A 138 8.13 4.84 -20.19
C LEU A 138 6.97 3.85 -20.14
N PHE A 139 7.06 2.76 -20.91
CA PHE A 139 6.08 1.68 -20.83
C PHE A 139 6.76 0.41 -20.35
N HIS A 140 6.14 -0.28 -19.40
CA HIS A 140 6.55 -1.62 -18.97
C HIS A 140 5.33 -2.54 -18.84
N ALA A 141 5.56 -3.83 -19.15
CA ALA A 141 4.48 -4.83 -19.12
C ALA A 141 4.10 -5.27 -17.70
N GLU A 142 5.03 -5.16 -16.75
CA GLU A 142 4.86 -5.52 -15.34
C GLU A 142 4.12 -4.41 -14.58
N GLY A 143 2.87 -4.15 -14.98
CA GLY A 143 1.97 -3.18 -14.39
C GLY A 143 0.53 -3.63 -14.50
N GLY A 144 -0.35 -3.06 -13.67
CA GLY A 144 -1.77 -3.41 -13.71
C GLY A 144 -2.49 -3.17 -12.40
N THR A 145 -3.40 -4.06 -12.09
CA THR A 145 -4.33 -3.97 -10.97
C THR A 145 -4.25 -5.20 -10.08
N VAL A 146 -4.14 -5.00 -8.76
CA VAL A 146 -4.46 -6.01 -7.76
C VAL A 146 -5.95 -5.89 -7.43
N LEU A 147 -6.70 -6.97 -7.53
CA LEU A 147 -8.09 -7.08 -7.09
C LEU A 147 -8.13 -7.13 -5.56
N ALA A 148 -8.24 -5.96 -4.92
CA ALA A 148 -7.89 -5.81 -3.51
C ALA A 148 -8.82 -6.57 -2.57
N ASP A 149 -10.13 -6.57 -2.80
CA ASP A 149 -11.07 -7.33 -1.96
C ASP A 149 -10.84 -8.85 -2.08
N ALA A 150 -10.58 -9.37 -3.29
CA ALA A 150 -10.20 -10.77 -3.51
C ALA A 150 -8.85 -11.08 -2.85
N ALA A 151 -7.88 -10.17 -2.95
CA ALA A 151 -6.57 -10.31 -2.35
C ALA A 151 -6.64 -10.38 -0.81
N MET A 152 -7.50 -9.57 -0.18
CA MET A 152 -7.71 -9.63 1.28
C MET A 152 -8.33 -10.97 1.71
N GLY A 153 -9.28 -11.50 0.94
CA GLY A 153 -9.83 -12.84 1.17
C GLY A 153 -8.77 -13.94 1.05
N ALA A 154 -7.98 -13.90 -0.02
CA ALA A 154 -6.91 -14.86 -0.26
C ALA A 154 -5.81 -14.80 0.83
N LEU A 155 -5.42 -13.61 1.27
CA LEU A 155 -4.44 -13.44 2.36
C LEU A 155 -4.97 -13.96 3.70
N THR A 156 -6.27 -13.78 3.96
CA THR A 156 -6.92 -14.33 5.17
C THR A 156 -6.89 -15.84 5.15
N ALA A 157 -7.23 -16.46 4.03
CA ALA A 157 -7.15 -17.91 3.86
C ALA A 157 -5.71 -18.41 3.98
N ASP A 158 -4.76 -17.77 3.31
CA ASP A 158 -3.33 -18.13 3.35
C ASP A 158 -2.75 -18.08 4.77
N ALA A 159 -3.08 -17.07 5.57
CA ALA A 159 -2.64 -16.97 6.95
C ALA A 159 -3.26 -18.08 7.84
N THR A 160 -4.54 -18.40 7.61
CA THR A 160 -5.23 -19.48 8.32
C THR A 160 -4.66 -20.85 7.93
N ASP A 161 -4.43 -21.08 6.64
CA ASP A 161 -3.85 -22.33 6.12
C ASP A 161 -2.40 -22.52 6.61
N ALA A 162 -1.67 -21.44 6.83
CA ALA A 162 -0.34 -21.45 7.44
C ALA A 162 -0.37 -21.76 8.95
N GLY A 163 -1.53 -21.75 9.59
CA GLY A 163 -1.70 -22.06 11.01
C GLY A 163 -1.80 -20.86 11.93
N ALA A 164 -1.94 -19.63 11.40
CA ALA A 164 -2.19 -18.47 12.24
C ALA A 164 -3.64 -18.47 12.76
N GLU A 165 -3.82 -18.19 14.04
CA GLU A 165 -5.14 -17.88 14.61
C GLU A 165 -5.49 -16.44 14.31
N LEU A 166 -6.60 -16.20 13.60
CA LEU A 166 -7.07 -14.87 13.27
C LEU A 166 -8.35 -14.55 14.04
N SER A 167 -8.31 -13.52 14.88
CA SER A 167 -9.46 -13.06 15.64
C SER A 167 -9.89 -11.67 15.21
N MET A 168 -10.97 -11.64 14.45
CA MET A 168 -11.59 -10.40 13.94
C MET A 168 -13.12 -10.59 13.82
N PRO A 169 -13.93 -9.70 14.45
CA PRO A 169 -13.49 -8.50 15.17
C PRO A 169 -12.96 -8.79 16.59
N GLU A 170 -11.77 -8.31 16.90
CA GLU A 170 -11.23 -8.28 18.26
C GLU A 170 -10.29 -7.07 18.41
N ARG A 171 -10.71 -6.04 19.14
CA ARG A 171 -9.94 -4.81 19.30
C ARG A 171 -8.85 -4.96 20.35
N CYS A 172 -7.61 -4.63 20.00
CA CYS A 172 -6.54 -4.36 20.95
C CYS A 172 -6.80 -3.03 21.66
N THR A 173 -6.75 -3.03 22.99
CA THR A 173 -7.00 -1.86 23.83
C THR A 173 -5.74 -1.34 24.53
N ALA A 174 -4.74 -2.22 24.75
CA ALA A 174 -3.44 -1.82 25.31
C ALA A 174 -2.33 -2.80 24.86
N ILE A 175 -1.10 -2.26 24.87
CA ILE A 175 0.15 -3.04 24.71
C ILE A 175 0.99 -2.72 25.93
N GLU A 176 1.27 -3.70 26.77
CA GLU A 176 2.05 -3.56 27.98
C GLU A 176 3.38 -4.30 27.81
N VAL A 177 4.47 -3.54 27.72
CA VAL A 177 5.80 -4.09 27.49
C VAL A 177 6.46 -4.41 28.82
N ALA A 178 6.80 -5.68 29.04
CA ALA A 178 7.58 -6.16 30.17
C ALA A 178 8.98 -6.63 29.68
N PRO A 179 9.96 -6.86 30.58
CA PRO A 179 11.33 -7.20 30.16
C PRO A 179 11.46 -8.44 29.27
N ASP A 180 10.63 -9.46 29.49
CA ASP A 180 10.75 -10.75 28.84
C ASP A 180 9.53 -11.13 27.97
N GLU A 181 8.45 -10.34 28.04
CA GLU A 181 7.22 -10.62 27.30
C GLU A 181 6.43 -9.33 27.02
N VAL A 182 5.45 -9.41 26.14
CA VAL A 182 4.49 -8.35 25.88
C VAL A 182 3.08 -8.87 26.18
N GLU A 183 2.32 -8.09 26.91
CA GLU A 183 0.90 -8.32 27.08
C GLU A 183 0.11 -7.45 26.09
N VAL A 184 -0.68 -8.09 25.24
CA VAL A 184 -1.65 -7.44 24.36
C VAL A 184 -3.03 -7.64 25.00
N VAL A 185 -3.59 -6.55 25.50
CA VAL A 185 -4.92 -6.55 26.09
C VAL A 185 -5.95 -6.26 24.99
N THR A 186 -6.92 -7.15 24.87
CA THR A 186 -8.03 -6.98 23.93
C THR A 186 -9.35 -6.80 24.68
N GLU A 187 -10.43 -6.55 23.96
CA GLU A 187 -11.79 -6.50 24.55
C GLU A 187 -12.26 -7.87 25.07
N ARG A 188 -11.59 -8.96 24.70
CA ARG A 188 -12.01 -10.35 25.01
C ARG A 188 -11.07 -11.08 25.96
N ARG A 189 -9.74 -10.88 25.80
CA ARG A 189 -8.70 -11.66 26.49
C ARG A 189 -7.40 -10.86 26.60
N THR A 190 -6.44 -11.41 27.34
CA THR A 190 -5.07 -10.95 27.37
C THR A 190 -4.19 -11.99 26.66
N LEU A 191 -3.39 -11.54 25.69
CA LEU A 191 -2.44 -12.36 24.96
C LEU A 191 -1.03 -12.03 25.46
N ARG A 192 -0.26 -13.04 25.86
CA ARG A 192 1.16 -12.89 26.20
C ARG A 192 2.02 -13.45 25.10
N ALA A 193 2.96 -12.67 24.64
CA ALA A 193 3.81 -13.04 23.52
C ALA A 193 5.27 -12.64 23.75
N ALA A 194 6.20 -13.38 23.12
CA ALA A 194 7.60 -12.98 23.08
C ALA A 194 7.81 -11.74 22.20
N ARG A 195 6.97 -11.55 21.19
CA ARG A 195 7.01 -10.38 20.28
C ARG A 195 5.62 -9.95 19.85
N VAL A 196 5.52 -8.67 19.49
CA VAL A 196 4.29 -8.08 18.93
C VAL A 196 4.62 -7.32 17.66
N VAL A 197 3.93 -7.63 16.58
CA VAL A 197 3.97 -6.86 15.32
C VAL A 197 2.84 -5.83 15.33
N VAL A 198 3.16 -4.55 15.20
CA VAL A 198 2.18 -3.48 15.08
C VAL A 198 2.06 -3.10 13.60
N ALA A 199 0.96 -3.55 12.96
CA ALA A 199 0.61 -3.32 11.56
C ALA A 199 -0.78 -2.65 11.43
N ALA A 200 -1.15 -1.81 12.41
CA ALA A 200 -2.48 -1.28 12.62
C ALA A 200 -2.83 -0.05 11.74
N GLY A 201 -2.11 0.15 10.62
CA GLY A 201 -2.40 1.23 9.67
C GLY A 201 -2.46 2.60 10.33
N PRO A 202 -3.56 3.37 10.18
CA PRO A 202 -3.70 4.72 10.75
C PRO A 202 -3.62 4.77 12.28
N TRP A 203 -3.95 3.68 12.97
CA TRP A 203 -3.89 3.59 14.45
C TRP A 203 -2.49 3.28 14.99
N SER A 204 -1.53 2.91 14.11
CA SER A 204 -0.18 2.49 14.54
C SER A 204 0.54 3.55 15.37
N GLY A 205 0.42 4.83 15.00
CA GLY A 205 1.14 5.91 15.70
C GLY A 205 0.70 6.09 17.15
N GLU A 206 -0.60 5.97 17.42
CA GLU A 206 -1.15 6.05 18.77
C GLU A 206 -0.74 4.83 19.60
N MET A 207 -0.89 3.64 19.05
CA MET A 207 -0.57 2.38 19.72
C MET A 207 0.93 2.28 20.05
N LEU A 208 1.80 2.63 19.11
CA LEU A 208 3.26 2.63 19.29
C LEU A 208 3.67 3.64 20.38
N ARG A 209 3.11 4.86 20.37
CA ARG A 209 3.39 5.86 21.38
C ARG A 209 2.97 5.40 22.78
N ALA A 210 1.80 4.79 22.91
CA ALA A 210 1.33 4.21 24.16
C ALA A 210 2.26 3.10 24.68
N ALA A 211 2.92 2.36 23.77
CA ALA A 211 3.92 1.34 24.09
C ALA A 211 5.36 1.89 24.18
N GLY A 212 5.54 3.21 24.22
CA GLY A 212 6.86 3.86 24.39
C GLY A 212 7.70 3.97 23.12
N VAL A 213 7.14 3.73 21.94
CA VAL A 213 7.83 3.83 20.65
C VAL A 213 7.27 5.01 19.84
N GLU A 214 8.11 6.00 19.58
CA GLU A 214 7.73 7.15 18.75
C GLU A 214 8.14 6.95 17.31
N VAL A 215 7.17 7.13 16.41
CA VAL A 215 7.37 7.15 14.95
C VAL A 215 6.56 8.31 14.38
N SER A 216 7.19 9.15 13.56
CA SER A 216 6.50 10.28 12.93
C SER A 216 5.57 9.77 11.83
N LEU A 217 4.28 9.73 12.13
CA LEU A 217 3.22 9.25 11.25
C LEU A 217 2.08 10.28 11.17
N ALA A 218 1.58 10.53 9.98
CA ALA A 218 0.42 11.39 9.74
C ALA A 218 -0.69 10.58 9.04
N PRO A 219 -1.71 10.14 9.77
CA PRO A 219 -2.91 9.59 9.16
C PRO A 219 -3.64 10.66 8.32
N ALA A 220 -4.08 10.27 7.14
CA ALA A 220 -4.78 11.13 6.19
C ALA A 220 -5.90 10.35 5.49
N VAL A 221 -6.73 11.05 4.74
CA VAL A 221 -7.78 10.45 3.92
C VAL A 221 -7.43 10.67 2.44
N ALA A 222 -7.42 9.61 1.65
CA ALA A 222 -7.21 9.67 0.22
C ALA A 222 -8.52 9.45 -0.53
N GLN A 223 -8.68 10.10 -1.67
CA GLN A 223 -9.81 9.91 -2.56
C GLN A 223 -9.42 9.18 -3.83
N VAL A 224 -10.29 8.30 -4.28
CA VAL A 224 -10.19 7.64 -5.59
C VAL A 224 -11.52 7.78 -6.31
N THR A 225 -11.47 8.04 -7.62
CA THR A 225 -12.64 8.21 -8.47
C THR A 225 -12.62 7.14 -9.56
N PHE A 226 -13.75 6.47 -9.75
CA PHE A 226 -13.94 5.49 -10.83
C PHE A 226 -14.77 6.13 -11.93
N LEU A 227 -14.27 6.04 -13.14
CA LEU A 227 -14.93 6.53 -14.34
C LEU A 227 -15.64 5.38 -15.06
N ASP A 228 -16.86 5.62 -15.51
CA ASP A 228 -17.55 4.75 -16.46
C ASP A 228 -16.93 4.97 -17.86
N ALA A 229 -15.83 4.27 -18.12
CA ALA A 229 -15.02 4.40 -19.33
C ALA A 229 -14.65 3.01 -19.86
N PRO A 230 -15.60 2.26 -20.43
CA PRO A 230 -15.38 0.87 -20.87
C PRO A 230 -14.27 0.75 -21.91
N GLN A 231 -14.03 1.79 -22.73
CA GLN A 231 -12.95 1.84 -23.72
C GLN A 231 -11.52 1.86 -23.10
N LEU A 232 -11.41 2.06 -21.80
CA LEU A 232 -10.12 2.06 -21.08
C LEU A 232 -9.85 0.77 -20.31
N LEU A 233 -10.78 -0.20 -20.30
CA LEU A 233 -10.65 -1.39 -19.45
C LEU A 233 -9.57 -2.38 -19.93
N ASP A 234 -9.18 -2.32 -21.19
CA ASP A 234 -8.09 -3.09 -21.79
C ASP A 234 -6.80 -2.28 -21.99
N ARG A 235 -6.77 -1.04 -21.46
CA ARG A 235 -5.64 -0.13 -21.58
C ARG A 235 -4.69 -0.27 -20.39
N PRO A 236 -3.40 0.08 -20.58
CA PRO A 236 -2.46 0.08 -19.45
C PRO A 236 -2.87 1.06 -18.35
N GLY A 237 -2.35 0.82 -17.16
CA GLY A 237 -2.33 1.84 -16.14
C GLY A 237 -1.49 3.04 -16.58
N ILE A 238 -1.75 4.20 -16.01
CA ILE A 238 -1.01 5.45 -16.25
C ILE A 238 -0.51 6.03 -14.94
N VAL A 239 0.69 6.62 -14.96
CA VAL A 239 1.10 7.63 -13.99
C VAL A 239 1.55 8.87 -14.76
N ASP A 240 0.91 9.98 -14.50
CA ASP A 240 1.22 11.29 -15.10
C ASP A 240 1.93 12.18 -14.08
N TRP A 241 3.24 12.35 -14.27
CA TRP A 241 4.11 13.17 -13.42
C TRP A 241 4.18 14.65 -13.88
N LEU A 242 3.41 15.03 -14.91
CA LEU A 242 3.50 16.32 -15.60
C LEU A 242 2.56 17.38 -15.03
N LEU A 243 1.97 17.19 -13.86
CA LEU A 243 1.06 18.18 -13.30
C LEU A 243 1.78 19.39 -12.68
N ASP A 244 1.22 20.57 -12.93
CA ASP A 244 1.60 21.80 -12.26
C ASP A 244 1.41 21.63 -10.73
N GLY A 245 2.46 21.96 -9.97
CA GLY A 245 2.45 21.83 -8.51
C GLY A 245 3.04 20.53 -7.95
N GLY A 246 3.56 19.64 -8.81
CA GLY A 246 4.33 18.46 -8.38
C GLY A 246 3.50 17.27 -7.87
N VAL A 247 2.18 17.33 -8.01
CA VAL A 247 1.28 16.21 -7.67
C VAL A 247 0.94 15.44 -8.94
N GLY A 248 1.29 14.15 -8.99
CA GLY A 248 0.96 13.28 -10.12
C GLY A 248 -0.52 12.84 -10.11
N VAL A 249 -0.97 12.29 -11.23
CA VAL A 249 -2.23 11.52 -11.31
C VAL A 249 -1.89 10.11 -11.73
N TYR A 250 -2.47 9.14 -11.06
CA TYR A 250 -2.42 7.76 -11.52
C TYR A 250 -3.80 7.23 -11.87
N GLY A 251 -3.85 6.27 -12.79
CA GLY A 251 -5.08 5.58 -13.14
C GLY A 251 -4.79 4.16 -13.62
N HIS A 252 -5.79 3.30 -13.51
CA HIS A 252 -5.71 1.93 -13.99
C HIS A 252 -7.11 1.31 -14.20
N PRO A 253 -7.25 0.32 -15.11
CA PRO A 253 -8.50 -0.37 -15.32
C PRO A 253 -8.87 -1.23 -14.10
N VAL A 254 -10.16 -1.28 -13.77
CA VAL A 254 -10.70 -2.14 -12.70
C VAL A 254 -11.85 -2.95 -13.27
N PRO A 255 -11.66 -4.24 -13.54
CA PRO A 255 -12.69 -5.10 -14.11
C PRO A 255 -13.99 -5.06 -13.31
N GLY A 256 -15.10 -4.89 -14.01
CA GLY A 256 -16.44 -4.85 -13.40
C GLY A 256 -16.80 -3.56 -12.67
N VAL A 257 -15.86 -2.59 -12.55
CA VAL A 257 -16.10 -1.32 -11.84
C VAL A 257 -15.92 -0.10 -12.74
N GLY A 258 -14.82 -0.03 -13.49
CA GLY A 258 -14.52 1.11 -14.34
C GLY A 258 -13.02 1.44 -14.40
N TYR A 259 -12.67 2.64 -14.84
CA TYR A 259 -11.29 3.11 -14.83
C TYR A 259 -11.04 4.00 -13.63
N LYS A 260 -10.19 3.56 -12.73
CA LYS A 260 -9.85 4.29 -11.51
C LYS A 260 -8.85 5.39 -11.79
N VAL A 261 -9.08 6.57 -11.24
CA VAL A 261 -8.13 7.70 -11.25
C VAL A 261 -8.03 8.33 -9.86
N ALA A 262 -6.86 8.82 -9.52
CA ALA A 262 -6.64 9.56 -8.29
C ALA A 262 -5.41 10.46 -8.39
N PHE A 263 -5.35 11.51 -7.58
CA PHE A 263 -4.12 12.25 -7.35
C PHE A 263 -3.14 11.40 -6.53
N ASP A 264 -1.85 11.55 -6.82
CA ASP A 264 -0.75 10.90 -6.10
C ASP A 264 -0.34 11.73 -4.87
N ALA A 265 -1.33 12.19 -4.11
CA ALA A 265 -1.15 12.94 -2.88
C ALA A 265 -2.32 12.70 -1.92
N GLY A 266 -2.05 12.83 -0.63
CA GLY A 266 -3.08 12.81 0.40
C GLY A 266 -3.93 14.06 0.40
N SER A 267 -5.17 13.91 0.85
CA SER A 267 -6.01 15.04 1.21
C SER A 267 -5.44 15.75 2.44
N THR A 268 -5.67 17.05 2.53
CA THR A 268 -5.38 17.82 3.75
C THR A 268 -6.41 17.58 4.85
N GLU A 269 -7.47 16.81 4.59
CA GLU A 269 -8.49 16.49 5.57
C GLU A 269 -7.94 15.56 6.65
N PRO A 270 -8.07 15.92 7.94
CA PRO A 270 -7.59 15.10 9.03
C PRO A 270 -8.38 13.78 9.11
N TRP A 271 -7.66 12.68 9.22
CA TRP A 271 -8.26 11.40 9.56
C TRP A 271 -8.70 11.40 11.03
N LEU A 272 -9.88 10.84 11.29
CA LEU A 272 -10.44 10.67 12.64
C LEU A 272 -10.68 9.18 12.91
N PRO A 273 -10.24 8.65 14.06
CA PRO A 273 -10.22 7.20 14.33
C PRO A 273 -11.59 6.53 14.41
N ASP A 274 -12.64 7.30 14.65
CA ASP A 274 -14.02 6.77 14.79
C ASP A 274 -14.92 7.13 13.60
N VAL A 275 -14.34 7.71 12.52
CA VAL A 275 -15.05 7.95 11.26
C VAL A 275 -14.86 6.76 10.34
N GLU A 276 -15.97 6.12 9.95
CA GLU A 276 -15.97 4.93 9.10
C GLU A 276 -16.15 5.26 7.61
N ALA A 277 -16.68 6.44 7.30
CA ALA A 277 -16.89 6.87 5.92
C ALA A 277 -16.75 8.40 5.81
N TRP A 278 -16.22 8.85 4.68
CA TRP A 278 -16.04 10.26 4.35
C TRP A 278 -16.84 10.61 3.10
N PRO A 279 -17.54 11.76 3.07
CA PRO A 279 -18.20 12.22 1.86
C PRO A 279 -17.15 12.53 0.79
N PRO A 280 -17.49 12.40 -0.52
CA PRO A 280 -16.60 12.81 -1.60
C PRO A 280 -16.16 14.27 -1.50
N ASP A 281 -14.88 14.54 -1.75
CA ASP A 281 -14.37 15.88 -2.02
C ASP A 281 -14.64 16.22 -3.49
N LEU A 282 -15.61 17.11 -3.71
CA LEU A 282 -16.03 17.50 -5.06
C LEU A 282 -14.97 18.34 -5.76
N GLY A 283 -14.16 19.13 -5.02
CA GLY A 283 -13.09 19.92 -5.62
C GLY A 283 -11.97 19.04 -6.17
N GLU A 284 -11.63 17.98 -5.44
CA GLU A 284 -10.66 16.97 -5.91
C GLU A 284 -11.22 16.22 -7.13
N GLN A 285 -12.51 15.84 -7.11
CA GLN A 285 -13.16 15.21 -8.25
C GLN A 285 -13.16 16.09 -9.50
N ASP A 286 -13.48 17.39 -9.36
CA ASP A 286 -13.43 18.36 -10.46
C ASP A 286 -12.02 18.51 -11.03
N GLY A 287 -11.01 18.50 -10.19
CA GLY A 287 -9.59 18.49 -10.60
C GLY A 287 -9.23 17.27 -11.45
N LEU A 288 -9.68 16.08 -11.07
CA LEU A 288 -9.48 14.84 -11.85
C LEU A 288 -10.24 14.87 -13.19
N VAL A 289 -11.46 15.38 -13.22
CA VAL A 289 -12.23 15.58 -14.45
C VAL A 289 -11.52 16.57 -15.39
N ALA A 290 -10.97 17.66 -14.85
CA ALA A 290 -10.19 18.61 -15.64
C ALA A 290 -8.89 17.99 -16.19
N TRP A 291 -8.21 17.15 -15.40
CA TRP A 291 -7.06 16.38 -15.86
C TRP A 291 -7.44 15.43 -17.00
N LEU A 292 -8.54 14.68 -16.84
CA LEU A 292 -9.04 13.74 -17.86
C LEU A 292 -9.29 14.47 -19.19
N GLY A 293 -9.95 15.65 -19.15
CA GLY A 293 -10.23 16.44 -20.34
C GLY A 293 -8.97 16.93 -21.08
N ARG A 294 -7.86 17.12 -20.36
CA ARG A 294 -6.56 17.46 -20.96
C ARG A 294 -5.80 16.22 -21.47
N ARG A 295 -5.77 15.16 -20.67
CA ARG A 295 -4.91 14.00 -20.94
C ARG A 295 -5.58 12.92 -21.79
N MET A 296 -6.90 12.78 -21.67
CA MET A 296 -7.72 11.80 -22.41
C MET A 296 -8.99 12.47 -23.00
N PRO A 297 -8.83 13.45 -23.91
CA PRO A 297 -9.94 14.29 -24.37
C PRO A 297 -11.08 13.54 -25.10
N ALA A 298 -10.82 12.33 -25.58
CA ALA A 298 -11.83 11.47 -26.19
C ALA A 298 -12.66 10.66 -25.18
N VAL A 299 -12.32 10.74 -23.88
CA VAL A 299 -13.03 10.03 -22.80
C VAL A 299 -14.03 10.98 -22.16
N GLU A 300 -15.32 10.63 -22.23
CA GLU A 300 -16.35 11.37 -21.52
C GLU A 300 -16.20 11.20 -19.99
N PRO A 301 -16.13 12.29 -19.21
CA PRO A 301 -15.89 12.20 -17.78
C PRO A 301 -17.14 11.82 -16.99
N ARG A 302 -17.58 10.57 -17.11
CA ARG A 302 -18.68 10.03 -16.29
C ARG A 302 -18.13 9.38 -15.03
N VAL A 303 -18.39 10.03 -13.88
CA VAL A 303 -18.06 9.46 -12.58
C VAL A 303 -19.07 8.38 -12.21
N ALA A 304 -18.60 7.15 -12.04
CA ALA A 304 -19.41 6.02 -11.61
C ALA A 304 -19.44 5.90 -10.08
N LEU A 305 -18.29 6.12 -9.43
CA LEU A 305 -18.14 5.96 -7.99
C LEU A 305 -16.96 6.80 -7.50
N THR A 306 -17.08 7.39 -6.31
CA THR A 306 -15.98 7.99 -5.58
C THR A 306 -15.87 7.34 -4.21
N GLN A 307 -14.67 6.95 -3.82
CA GLN A 307 -14.39 6.33 -2.53
C GLN A 307 -13.26 7.07 -1.82
N ARG A 308 -13.32 7.09 -0.50
CA ARG A 308 -12.27 7.68 0.34
C ARG A 308 -11.82 6.66 1.37
N HIS A 309 -10.50 6.59 1.54
CA HIS A 309 -9.87 5.60 2.41
C HIS A 309 -8.79 6.25 3.26
N PRO A 310 -8.61 5.80 4.52
CA PRO A 310 -7.48 6.26 5.31
C PRO A 310 -6.18 5.68 4.78
N TRP A 311 -5.12 6.44 4.95
CA TRP A 311 -3.74 5.98 4.79
C TRP A 311 -2.84 6.64 5.83
N THR A 312 -1.55 6.30 5.89
CA THR A 312 -0.64 6.84 6.91
C THR A 312 0.66 7.24 6.24
N MET A 313 0.96 8.52 6.29
CA MET A 313 2.16 9.10 5.70
C MET A 313 3.31 9.10 6.69
N THR A 314 4.52 8.90 6.18
CA THR A 314 5.79 9.23 6.83
C THR A 314 6.30 10.57 6.28
N PRO A 315 7.30 11.22 6.90
CA PRO A 315 7.82 12.50 6.42
C PRO A 315 8.45 12.44 5.02
N ASP A 316 8.97 11.28 4.62
CA ASP A 316 9.70 11.05 3.38
C ASP A 316 8.98 10.13 2.38
N GLY A 317 7.82 9.61 2.75
CA GLY A 317 7.05 8.69 1.92
C GLY A 317 7.53 7.24 1.93
N ASP A 318 8.63 6.91 2.62
CA ASP A 318 9.09 5.53 2.78
C ASP A 318 8.37 4.83 3.94
N PHE A 319 8.30 3.50 3.90
CA PHE A 319 7.70 2.72 4.98
C PHE A 319 8.49 2.87 6.28
N ALA A 320 7.84 2.68 7.42
CA ALA A 320 8.48 2.61 8.73
C ALA A 320 8.47 1.14 9.19
N ILE A 321 9.58 0.43 8.96
CA ILE A 321 9.71 -0.98 9.29
C ILE A 321 10.99 -1.17 10.12
N GLY A 322 10.86 -1.84 11.26
CA GLY A 322 12.01 -2.12 12.11
C GLY A 322 11.61 -2.71 13.44
N ARG A 323 12.60 -2.93 14.30
CA ARG A 323 12.41 -3.58 15.61
C ARG A 323 12.77 -2.62 16.74
N ARG A 324 11.96 -2.62 17.77
CA ARG A 324 12.16 -2.01 19.08
C ARG A 324 11.73 -3.04 20.11
N ASP A 325 12.66 -3.95 20.43
CA ASP A 325 12.34 -5.11 21.26
C ASP A 325 11.47 -4.77 22.46
N PRO A 326 10.42 -5.55 22.67
CA PRO A 326 9.95 -6.71 21.91
C PRO A 326 8.96 -6.38 20.77
N LEU A 327 8.86 -5.11 20.37
CA LEU A 327 7.94 -4.66 19.32
C LEU A 327 8.60 -4.70 17.94
N VAL A 328 7.84 -5.12 16.94
CA VAL A 328 8.13 -5.02 15.53
C VAL A 328 7.15 -4.03 14.91
N VAL A 329 7.68 -3.00 14.28
CA VAL A 329 6.89 -1.92 13.66
C VAL A 329 6.76 -2.19 12.16
N ALA A 330 5.53 -2.15 11.66
CA ALA A 330 5.20 -2.22 10.24
C ALA A 330 4.14 -1.15 9.92
N ALA A 331 4.58 0.10 9.76
CA ALA A 331 3.71 1.27 9.68
C ALA A 331 4.11 2.21 8.53
N GLY A 332 3.37 3.31 8.35
CA GLY A 332 3.68 4.31 7.34
C GLY A 332 3.53 3.77 5.92
N CYS A 333 2.33 3.29 5.58
CA CYS A 333 2.04 2.74 4.25
C CYS A 333 2.22 3.75 3.10
N SER A 334 2.25 5.04 3.42
CA SER A 334 2.51 6.20 2.54
C SER A 334 1.78 6.10 1.18
N GLY A 335 0.54 5.56 1.20
CA GLY A 335 -0.33 5.41 0.04
C GLY A 335 0.03 4.29 -0.94
N HIS A 336 1.15 3.57 -0.77
CA HIS A 336 1.60 2.61 -1.79
C HIS A 336 1.98 1.20 -1.29
N ALA A 337 1.78 0.88 0.00
CA ALA A 337 2.20 -0.41 0.55
C ALA A 337 1.39 -1.61 0.06
N PHE A 338 0.11 -1.46 -0.29
CA PHE A 338 -0.76 -2.60 -0.61
C PHE A 338 -0.19 -3.53 -1.67
N LYS A 339 0.31 -2.96 -2.78
CA LYS A 339 0.89 -3.72 -3.89
C LYS A 339 2.07 -4.58 -3.48
N PHE A 340 2.77 -4.19 -2.41
CA PHE A 340 3.92 -4.91 -1.85
C PHE A 340 3.53 -5.95 -0.78
N GLY A 341 2.24 -6.14 -0.48
CA GLY A 341 1.75 -6.94 0.64
C GLY A 341 2.52 -8.25 0.89
N PRO A 342 2.57 -9.20 -0.06
CA PRO A 342 3.29 -10.46 0.15
C PRO A 342 4.80 -10.28 0.44
N ALA A 343 5.47 -9.35 -0.25
CA ALA A 343 6.89 -9.07 -0.03
C ALA A 343 7.13 -8.37 1.32
N LEU A 344 6.25 -7.42 1.71
CA LEU A 344 6.32 -6.78 3.02
C LEU A 344 6.06 -7.77 4.16
N GLY A 345 5.18 -8.74 3.96
CA GLY A 345 4.95 -9.81 4.95
C GLY A 345 6.23 -10.59 5.27
N GLU A 346 6.96 -11.02 4.23
CA GLU A 346 8.24 -11.69 4.39
C GLU A 346 9.31 -10.77 5.02
N LEU A 347 9.38 -9.51 4.58
CA LEU A 347 10.33 -8.53 5.12
C LEU A 347 10.07 -8.26 6.62
N VAL A 348 8.82 -8.11 7.04
CA VAL A 348 8.46 -7.89 8.45
C VAL A 348 8.73 -9.15 9.28
N ALA A 349 8.51 -10.34 8.71
CA ALA A 349 8.87 -11.59 9.36
C ALA A 349 10.39 -11.73 9.53
N ASP A 350 11.19 -11.32 8.54
CA ASP A 350 12.66 -11.25 8.64
C ASP A 350 13.09 -10.30 9.78
N VAL A 351 12.46 -9.13 9.90
CA VAL A 351 12.71 -8.20 11.02
C VAL A 351 12.36 -8.83 12.36
N ALA A 352 11.25 -9.55 12.45
CA ALA A 352 10.85 -10.25 13.67
C ALA A 352 11.89 -11.31 14.09
N ASP A 353 12.48 -12.00 13.12
CA ASP A 353 13.51 -13.02 13.34
C ASP A 353 14.93 -12.43 13.48
N GLY A 354 15.10 -11.13 13.28
CA GLY A 354 16.40 -10.46 13.34
C GLY A 354 17.28 -10.68 12.12
N VAL A 355 16.68 -11.04 10.98
CA VAL A 355 17.38 -11.20 9.70
C VAL A 355 17.60 -9.84 9.04
N ALA A 356 18.84 -9.57 8.65
CA ALA A 356 19.17 -8.34 7.93
C ALA A 356 18.75 -8.40 6.46
N ARG A 357 18.24 -7.28 5.96
CA ARG A 357 17.84 -7.09 4.57
C ARG A 357 18.27 -5.70 4.09
N ASP A 358 18.73 -5.57 2.85
CA ASP A 358 19.22 -4.30 2.28
C ASP A 358 18.11 -3.22 2.21
N GLU A 359 16.86 -3.63 2.01
CA GLU A 359 15.71 -2.74 1.97
C GLU A 359 15.45 -2.06 3.32
N LEU A 360 15.89 -2.69 4.44
CA LEU A 360 15.67 -2.17 5.78
C LEU A 360 16.42 -0.85 6.06
N ASP A 361 17.50 -0.58 5.34
CA ASP A 361 18.19 0.70 5.46
C ASP A 361 17.27 1.86 5.02
N LEU A 362 16.45 1.63 3.96
CA LEU A 362 15.48 2.60 3.48
C LEU A 362 14.30 2.77 4.44
N PHE A 363 13.87 1.69 5.09
CA PHE A 363 12.70 1.66 5.95
C PHE A 363 13.01 1.84 7.44
N SER A 364 14.30 1.95 7.80
CA SER A 364 14.78 2.02 9.17
C SER A 364 14.03 3.03 10.02
N LEU A 365 13.67 2.63 11.24
CA LEU A 365 13.08 3.53 12.24
C LEU A 365 14.05 4.61 12.71
N ASP A 366 15.36 4.41 12.49
CA ASP A 366 16.43 5.35 12.88
C ASP A 366 16.84 6.31 11.76
N ARG A 367 16.21 6.22 10.58
CA ARG A 367 16.53 7.13 9.48
C ARG A 367 16.21 8.59 9.84
N PRO A 368 17.00 9.56 9.37
CA PRO A 368 16.88 10.98 9.77
C PRO A 368 15.47 11.54 9.58
N ALA A 369 14.78 11.19 8.51
CA ALA A 369 13.44 11.68 8.22
C ALA A 369 12.42 11.33 9.30
N LEU A 370 12.47 10.13 9.88
CA LEU A 370 11.57 9.74 10.98
C LEU A 370 11.94 10.36 12.32
N ARG A 371 13.22 10.74 12.52
CA ARG A 371 13.72 11.29 13.79
C ARG A 371 13.48 12.79 13.91
N THR A 372 13.57 13.54 12.81
CA THR A 372 13.54 15.01 12.80
C THR A 372 12.44 15.59 11.91
N GLY A 373 11.89 14.79 11.01
CA GLY A 373 10.83 15.19 10.10
C GLY A 373 9.45 15.18 10.77
N HIS A 374 8.58 16.05 10.27
CA HIS A 374 7.15 15.98 10.58
C HIS A 374 6.43 15.38 9.39
N ALA A 375 5.73 14.27 9.61
CA ALA A 375 4.87 13.69 8.60
C ALA A 375 3.73 14.67 8.26
N SER A 376 3.44 14.81 6.97
CA SER A 376 2.33 15.64 6.49
C SER A 376 1.35 14.79 5.69
N PRO A 377 0.04 15.00 5.86
CA PRO A 377 -0.97 14.37 5.01
C PRO A 377 -0.78 14.66 3.52
N SER A 378 -0.18 15.80 3.20
CA SER A 378 0.05 16.25 1.81
C SER A 378 1.42 15.85 1.24
N THR A 379 2.21 15.01 1.94
CA THR A 379 3.46 14.50 1.37
C THR A 379 3.15 13.74 0.07
N PRO A 380 3.77 14.07 -1.08
CA PRO A 380 3.57 13.32 -2.31
C PRO A 380 4.01 11.86 -2.16
N ILE A 381 3.25 10.94 -2.74
CA ILE A 381 3.55 9.48 -2.70
C ILE A 381 4.67 9.14 -3.69
N SER A 382 5.01 10.05 -4.55
CA SER A 382 5.80 9.85 -5.77
C SER A 382 7.26 9.50 -5.51
N ARG A 383 7.52 8.20 -5.45
CA ARG A 383 8.84 7.61 -5.70
C ARG A 383 8.85 6.72 -6.92
#